data_54c049536324b24f00520556d1fed304
#
_entry.id   54c049536324b24f00520556d1fed304
#
_cell.length_a   1.000
_cell.length_b   1.000
_cell.length_c   1.000
_cell.angle_alpha   90.00
_cell.angle_beta   90.00
_cell.angle_gamma   90.00
#
_symmetry.space_group_name_H-M   'P 1'
#
loop_
_entity.id
_entity.type
_entity.pdbx_description
1 polymer ?
#
loop_
_entity_poly.entity_id
_entity_poly.type
_entity_poly.pdbx_seq_one_letter_code
_entity_poly.pdbx_strand_id
1 'polypeptide(L)'
;MATYQTTYSEAPAKGLHGQIASEEKSNRISRTVENAEGIRFGQPVQRGTGDHGVVPLADGTFLGIAILNPAVPPSASLPDAYPQYFTGAFMAQGQMYVTAGGNVSDGGEVFYNTTTHRYVGAAGANIVGPIPDAVFDTSGGNGDIVEISLRLRATIHPEADAGGGG
;
A
#
# COMPACT_ATOMS: atom_id res chain seq x y z
N MET A 1 3.61 -31.30 5.97
CA MET A 1 2.26 -31.74 6.33
C MET A 1 1.30 -30.61 5.97
N ALA A 2 0.33 -30.86 5.11
CA ALA A 2 -0.67 -29.84 4.79
C ALA A 2 -1.54 -29.60 6.04
N THR A 3 -1.59 -28.35 6.49
CA THR A 3 -2.49 -27.97 7.58
C THR A 3 -3.88 -27.81 6.99
N TYR A 4 -4.77 -28.74 7.29
CA TYR A 4 -6.17 -28.60 6.90
C TYR A 4 -6.83 -27.50 7.74
N GLN A 5 -7.54 -26.61 7.10
CA GLN A 5 -8.37 -25.65 7.80
C GLN A 5 -9.52 -26.39 8.48
N THR A 6 -9.51 -26.43 9.80
CA THR A 6 -10.50 -27.12 10.61
C THR A 6 -11.61 -26.21 11.13
N THR A 7 -11.44 -24.90 10.99
CA THR A 7 -12.42 -23.93 11.45
C THR A 7 -12.70 -22.94 10.32
N TYR A 8 -13.96 -22.76 9.99
CA TYR A 8 -14.44 -21.74 9.06
C TYR A 8 -15.06 -20.60 9.88
N SER A 9 -14.64 -19.38 9.60
CA SER A 9 -15.26 -18.17 10.20
C SER A 9 -16.57 -17.88 9.46
N GLU A 10 -17.62 -17.54 10.19
CA GLU A 10 -18.86 -17.01 9.60
C GLU A 10 -18.64 -15.69 8.85
N ALA A 11 -17.60 -14.93 9.21
CA ALA A 11 -17.13 -13.77 8.50
C ALA A 11 -15.69 -14.02 7.99
N PRO A 12 -15.51 -14.45 6.74
CA PRO A 12 -14.17 -14.63 6.17
C PRO A 12 -13.42 -13.29 6.16
N ALA A 13 -12.09 -13.34 6.29
CA ALA A 13 -11.26 -12.15 6.16
C ALA A 13 -11.53 -11.46 4.81
N LYS A 14 -11.67 -10.15 4.81
CA LYS A 14 -11.96 -9.34 3.61
C LYS A 14 -10.91 -9.54 2.51
N GLY A 15 -9.65 -9.77 2.88
CA GLY A 15 -8.53 -9.95 1.97
C GLY A 15 -7.21 -10.11 2.73
N LEU A 16 -6.11 -10.11 1.97
CA LEU A 16 -4.75 -10.19 2.48
C LEU A 16 -4.03 -8.86 2.29
N HIS A 17 -3.08 -8.55 3.16
CA HIS A 17 -2.23 -7.36 3.04
C HIS A 17 -1.50 -7.34 1.69
N GLY A 18 -1.65 -6.24 0.94
CA GLY A 18 -1.08 -6.10 -0.41
C GLY A 18 -1.90 -6.72 -1.54
N GLN A 19 -3.04 -7.34 -1.24
CA GLN A 19 -3.95 -7.89 -2.25
C GLN A 19 -4.77 -6.79 -2.91
N ILE A 20 -4.99 -6.92 -4.22
CA ILE A 20 -5.89 -6.03 -4.96
C ILE A 20 -7.31 -6.25 -4.46
N ALA A 21 -8.00 -5.15 -4.09
CA ALA A 21 -9.32 -5.22 -3.48
C ALA A 21 -10.45 -5.28 -4.50
N SER A 22 -10.28 -4.66 -5.68
CA SER A 22 -11.32 -4.61 -6.69
C SER A 22 -10.76 -4.73 -8.10
N GLU A 23 -11.62 -5.10 -9.05
CA GLU A 23 -11.31 -5.13 -10.48
C GLU A 23 -11.51 -3.78 -11.17
N GLU A 24 -11.71 -2.70 -10.41
CA GLU A 24 -11.78 -1.37 -10.96
C GLU A 24 -10.49 -1.03 -11.71
N LYS A 25 -10.58 -0.02 -12.56
CA LYS A 25 -9.47 0.43 -13.38
C LYS A 25 -8.23 0.67 -12.54
N SER A 26 -7.19 -0.14 -12.73
CA SER A 26 -5.95 -0.06 -11.97
C SER A 26 -4.75 0.14 -12.91
N ASN A 27 -3.75 0.87 -12.44
CA ASN A 27 -2.46 0.99 -13.11
C ASN A 27 -1.40 0.25 -12.31
N ARG A 28 -0.78 -0.74 -12.94
CA ARG A 28 0.28 -1.56 -12.38
C ARG A 28 1.55 -1.35 -13.17
N ILE A 29 2.64 -1.16 -12.48
CA ILE A 29 3.95 -0.96 -13.07
C ILE A 29 4.89 -2.07 -12.62
N SER A 30 5.80 -2.49 -13.49
CA SER A 30 6.86 -3.44 -13.14
C SER A 30 8.13 -2.67 -12.83
N ARG A 31 8.79 -3.00 -11.72
CA ARG A 31 10.03 -2.37 -11.25
C ARG A 31 10.96 -3.39 -10.62
N THR A 32 12.25 -3.11 -10.66
CA THR A 32 13.29 -3.95 -10.05
C THR A 32 13.58 -3.49 -8.63
N VAL A 33 13.56 -4.41 -7.70
CA VAL A 33 13.87 -4.16 -6.28
C VAL A 33 15.36 -3.95 -6.10
N GLU A 34 15.78 -2.77 -5.64
CA GLU A 34 17.18 -2.45 -5.34
C GLU A 34 17.55 -2.71 -3.87
N ASN A 35 16.56 -2.66 -2.98
CA ASN A 35 16.80 -2.82 -1.54
C ASN A 35 17.29 -4.23 -1.20
N ALA A 36 18.40 -4.32 -0.46
CA ALA A 36 19.03 -5.59 -0.09
C ALA A 36 18.11 -6.50 0.78
N GLU A 37 17.25 -5.90 1.60
CA GLU A 37 16.29 -6.64 2.42
C GLU A 37 15.04 -7.06 1.64
N GLY A 38 14.89 -6.61 0.40
CA GLY A 38 13.66 -6.80 -0.38
C GLY A 38 12.57 -5.78 -0.05
N ILE A 39 11.41 -5.94 -0.67
CA ILE A 39 10.23 -5.10 -0.46
C ILE A 39 9.05 -6.00 -0.10
N ARG A 40 8.45 -5.76 1.08
CA ARG A 40 7.29 -6.52 1.56
C ARG A 40 6.07 -6.27 0.67
N PHE A 41 5.22 -7.27 0.52
CA PHE A 41 3.91 -7.04 -0.10
C PHE A 41 3.12 -6.00 0.70
N GLY A 42 2.42 -5.11 0.01
CA GLY A 42 1.74 -3.98 0.65
C GLY A 42 2.63 -2.82 1.10
N GLN A 43 3.94 -2.87 0.88
CA GLN A 43 4.85 -1.79 1.23
C GLN A 43 4.87 -0.71 0.16
N PRO A 44 4.74 0.59 0.53
CA PRO A 44 4.87 1.69 -0.42
C PRO A 44 6.34 1.88 -0.82
N VAL A 45 6.54 2.26 -2.08
CA VAL A 45 7.87 2.42 -2.68
C VAL A 45 8.05 3.77 -3.34
N GLN A 46 9.29 4.18 -3.44
CA GLN A 46 9.78 5.33 -4.20
C GLN A 46 10.78 4.88 -5.28
N ARG A 47 11.14 5.80 -6.17
CA ARG A 47 12.18 5.54 -7.17
C ARG A 47 13.51 5.22 -6.49
N GLY A 48 14.20 4.21 -7.03
CA GLY A 48 15.58 3.89 -6.67
C GLY A 48 16.59 4.69 -7.49
N THR A 49 17.81 4.20 -7.54
CA THR A 49 18.92 4.84 -8.26
C THR A 49 18.95 4.48 -9.75
N GLY A 50 18.54 3.28 -10.11
CA GLY A 50 18.44 2.81 -11.50
C GLY A 50 17.14 3.27 -12.18
N ASP A 51 17.12 3.26 -13.51
CA ASP A 51 16.01 3.73 -14.33
C ASP A 51 14.67 3.02 -14.01
N HIS A 52 14.72 1.76 -13.66
CA HIS A 52 13.56 0.95 -13.27
C HIS A 52 13.62 0.46 -11.82
N GLY A 53 14.52 1.03 -11.03
CA GLY A 53 14.73 0.65 -9.64
C GLY A 53 13.68 1.20 -8.69
N VAL A 54 13.40 0.45 -7.62
CA VAL A 54 12.57 0.89 -6.50
C VAL A 54 13.20 0.52 -5.18
N VAL A 55 12.97 1.37 -4.20
CA VAL A 55 13.32 1.19 -2.79
C VAL A 55 12.11 1.52 -1.91
N PRO A 56 12.08 1.08 -0.64
CA PRO A 56 11.02 1.47 0.28
C PRO A 56 10.82 2.99 0.34
N LEU A 57 9.57 3.41 0.49
CA LEU A 57 9.23 4.83 0.62
C LEU A 57 9.84 5.42 1.90
N ALA A 58 10.57 6.51 1.76
CA ALA A 58 11.13 7.31 2.84
C ALA A 58 10.78 8.79 2.63
N ASP A 59 11.64 9.53 1.96
CA ASP A 59 11.54 10.97 1.69
C ASP A 59 11.44 11.30 0.19
N GLY A 60 11.46 10.28 -0.65
CA GLY A 60 11.39 10.43 -2.10
C GLY A 60 9.97 10.47 -2.65
N THR A 61 9.89 10.55 -3.97
CA THR A 61 8.60 10.58 -4.68
C THR A 61 7.94 9.20 -4.67
N PHE A 62 6.74 9.12 -4.10
CA PHE A 62 5.91 7.91 -4.12
C PHE A 62 5.69 7.41 -5.55
N LEU A 63 5.87 6.11 -5.74
CA LEU A 63 5.72 5.46 -7.03
C LEU A 63 4.56 4.45 -7.08
N GLY A 64 4.35 3.73 -6.00
CA GLY A 64 3.31 2.71 -5.91
C GLY A 64 3.41 1.88 -4.64
N ILE A 65 2.56 0.88 -4.54
CA ILE A 65 2.53 -0.09 -3.43
C ILE A 65 2.75 -1.50 -3.98
N ALA A 66 3.60 -2.29 -3.34
CA ALA A 66 3.93 -3.65 -3.76
C ALA A 66 2.69 -4.55 -3.71
N ILE A 67 2.37 -5.19 -4.82
CA ILE A 67 1.22 -6.09 -4.95
C ILE A 67 1.59 -7.48 -4.43
N LEU A 68 0.72 -8.09 -3.65
CA LEU A 68 0.84 -9.48 -3.22
C LEU A 68 0.96 -10.41 -4.43
N ASN A 69 2.02 -11.21 -4.46
CA ASN A 69 2.24 -12.22 -5.49
C ASN A 69 2.58 -13.57 -4.86
N PRO A 70 1.63 -14.49 -4.79
CA PRO A 70 1.84 -15.80 -4.16
C PRO A 70 2.81 -16.71 -4.93
N ALA A 71 3.15 -16.36 -6.18
CA ALA A 71 4.11 -17.12 -6.98
C ALA A 71 5.58 -16.80 -6.65
N VAL A 72 5.84 -15.76 -5.86
CA VAL A 72 7.20 -15.43 -5.41
C VAL A 72 7.61 -16.41 -4.31
N PRO A 73 8.71 -17.14 -4.47
CA PRO A 73 9.19 -18.05 -3.43
C PRO A 73 9.51 -17.29 -2.15
N PRO A 74 9.04 -17.76 -0.98
CA PRO A 74 9.39 -17.14 0.28
C PRO A 74 10.89 -17.26 0.55
N SER A 75 11.53 -16.16 0.95
CA SER A 75 12.89 -16.20 1.47
C SER A 75 12.88 -16.53 2.97
N ALA A 76 13.96 -17.12 3.48
CA ALA A 76 14.06 -17.46 4.90
C ALA A 76 14.01 -16.22 5.82
N SER A 77 14.49 -15.07 5.33
CA SER A 77 14.53 -13.80 6.08
C SER A 77 13.29 -12.96 5.91
N LEU A 78 12.58 -13.07 4.78
CA LEU A 78 11.41 -12.24 4.46
C LEU A 78 10.41 -13.03 3.59
N PRO A 79 9.50 -13.78 4.21
CA PRO A 79 8.62 -14.72 3.50
C PRO A 79 7.63 -14.04 2.56
N ASP A 80 7.13 -12.85 2.89
CA ASP A 80 6.07 -12.14 2.17
C ASP A 80 6.62 -10.88 1.50
N ALA A 81 7.57 -11.07 0.56
CA ALA A 81 8.27 -9.95 -0.08
C ALA A 81 8.84 -10.30 -1.45
N TYR A 82 9.06 -9.28 -2.25
CA TYR A 82 9.95 -9.35 -3.41
C TYR A 82 11.40 -9.28 -2.96
N PRO A 83 12.26 -10.26 -3.29
CA PRO A 83 13.67 -10.21 -2.95
C PRO A 83 14.43 -9.17 -3.79
N GLN A 84 15.65 -8.83 -3.35
CA GLN A 84 16.53 -7.94 -4.11
C GLN A 84 16.72 -8.45 -5.55
N TYR A 85 16.78 -7.53 -6.51
CA TYR A 85 16.88 -7.76 -7.95
C TYR A 85 15.69 -8.46 -8.61
N PHE A 86 14.64 -8.74 -7.88
CA PHE A 86 13.42 -9.26 -8.45
C PHE A 86 12.62 -8.14 -9.14
N THR A 87 12.01 -8.46 -10.28
CA THR A 87 11.08 -7.55 -10.94
C THR A 87 9.68 -7.78 -10.41
N GLY A 88 9.26 -6.91 -9.51
CA GLY A 88 7.95 -6.97 -8.86
C GLY A 88 6.89 -6.12 -9.56
N ALA A 89 5.64 -6.34 -9.19
CA ALA A 89 4.49 -5.54 -9.61
C ALA A 89 4.09 -4.55 -8.50
N PHE A 90 3.87 -3.30 -8.88
CA PHE A 90 3.52 -2.22 -7.96
C PHE A 90 2.27 -1.50 -8.46
N MET A 91 1.33 -1.26 -7.56
CA MET A 91 0.11 -0.52 -7.87
C MET A 91 0.35 0.97 -7.74
N ALA A 92 0.25 1.69 -8.86
CA ALA A 92 0.31 3.14 -8.89
C ALA A 92 -1.08 3.79 -8.82
N GLN A 93 -2.12 3.05 -9.21
CA GLN A 93 -3.52 3.45 -9.16
C GLN A 93 -4.40 2.21 -8.97
N GLY A 94 -5.42 2.28 -8.14
CA GLY A 94 -6.32 1.16 -7.88
C GLY A 94 -6.74 1.07 -6.42
N GLN A 95 -7.39 -0.04 -6.06
CA GLN A 95 -7.80 -0.34 -4.69
C GLN A 95 -7.04 -1.55 -4.15
N MET A 96 -6.62 -1.47 -2.90
CA MET A 96 -5.81 -2.50 -2.25
C MET A 96 -6.25 -2.74 -0.81
N TYR A 97 -6.22 -4.00 -0.39
CA TYR A 97 -6.35 -4.37 1.02
C TYR A 97 -5.03 -4.17 1.75
N VAL A 98 -5.10 -3.50 2.89
CA VAL A 98 -3.93 -3.25 3.74
C VAL A 98 -4.29 -3.48 5.22
N THR A 99 -3.28 -3.71 6.04
CA THR A 99 -3.46 -3.86 7.49
C THR A 99 -3.37 -2.49 8.15
N ALA A 100 -4.39 -2.12 8.93
CA ALA A 100 -4.38 -0.92 9.74
C ALA A 100 -3.46 -1.07 10.96
N GLY A 101 -2.71 -0.03 11.29
CA GLY A 101 -1.81 0.04 12.43
C GLY A 101 -2.38 0.85 13.60
N GLY A 102 -3.63 1.23 13.53
CA GLY A 102 -4.36 2.02 14.51
C GLY A 102 -5.77 2.27 14.01
N ASN A 103 -6.50 3.14 14.68
CA ASN A 103 -7.82 3.55 14.21
C ASN A 103 -7.71 4.39 12.95
N VAL A 104 -8.37 3.95 11.90
CA VAL A 104 -8.48 4.65 10.61
C VAL A 104 -9.95 4.84 10.26
N SER A 105 -10.26 5.88 9.51
CA SER A 105 -11.63 6.22 9.12
C SER A 105 -11.73 6.33 7.60
N ASP A 106 -12.86 5.93 7.06
CA ASP A 106 -13.22 6.15 5.66
C ASP A 106 -13.03 7.63 5.28
N GLY A 107 -12.39 7.87 4.14
CA GLY A 107 -12.03 9.21 3.65
C GLY A 107 -10.78 9.81 4.30
N GLY A 108 -10.16 9.16 5.29
CA GLY A 108 -8.96 9.63 5.96
C GLY A 108 -7.69 9.54 5.10
N GLU A 109 -6.72 10.40 5.43
CA GLU A 109 -5.38 10.36 4.81
C GLU A 109 -4.65 9.07 5.14
N VAL A 110 -3.81 8.63 4.22
CA VAL A 110 -3.07 7.36 4.33
C VAL A 110 -1.60 7.62 4.59
N PHE A 111 -1.11 7.09 5.69
CA PHE A 111 0.31 7.07 6.07
C PHE A 111 0.77 5.63 6.25
N TYR A 112 2.08 5.41 6.24
CA TYR A 112 2.68 4.10 6.42
C TYR A 112 3.72 4.11 7.53
N ASN A 113 3.59 3.19 8.49
CA ASN A 113 4.55 2.99 9.56
C ASN A 113 5.65 2.03 9.11
N THR A 114 6.88 2.51 9.03
CA THR A 114 8.04 1.75 8.54
C THR A 114 8.54 0.70 9.52
N THR A 115 8.15 0.79 10.80
CA THR A 115 8.54 -0.18 11.84
C THR A 115 7.54 -1.33 11.92
N THR A 116 6.24 -1.02 11.96
CA THR A 116 5.18 -2.04 12.09
C THR A 116 4.72 -2.61 10.75
N HIS A 117 5.10 -1.96 9.64
CA HIS A 117 4.68 -2.29 8.28
C HIS A 117 3.15 -2.25 8.09
N ARG A 118 2.49 -1.29 8.76
CA ARG A 118 1.05 -1.10 8.74
C ARG A 118 0.68 0.32 8.35
N TYR A 119 -0.55 0.48 7.89
CA TYR A 119 -1.08 1.77 7.46
C TYR A 119 -1.82 2.47 8.59
N VAL A 120 -1.60 3.76 8.72
CA VAL A 120 -2.16 4.60 9.80
C VAL A 120 -2.76 5.89 9.24
N GLY A 121 -3.64 6.52 10.02
CA GLY A 121 -4.37 7.72 9.62
C GLY A 121 -3.72 9.05 10.04
N ALA A 122 -2.53 9.01 10.64
CA ALA A 122 -1.85 10.22 11.15
C ALA A 122 -0.33 10.11 11.07
N ALA A 123 0.32 11.26 10.98
CA ALA A 123 1.78 11.38 11.03
C ALA A 123 2.32 11.05 12.42
N GLY A 124 3.57 10.63 12.49
CA GLY A 124 4.25 10.32 13.74
C GLY A 124 5.68 9.83 13.52
N ALA A 125 6.31 9.34 14.57
CA ALA A 125 7.65 8.76 14.51
C ALA A 125 7.64 7.47 13.66
N ASN A 126 8.63 7.32 12.78
CA ASN A 126 8.75 6.20 11.83
C ASN A 126 7.54 6.04 10.90
N ILE A 127 6.82 7.13 10.64
CA ILE A 127 5.67 7.17 9.74
C ILE A 127 6.03 8.05 8.55
N VAL A 128 5.83 7.50 7.34
CA VAL A 128 6.01 8.20 6.06
C VAL A 128 4.66 8.51 5.43
N GLY A 129 4.58 9.62 4.75
CA GLY A 129 3.37 10.09 4.08
C GLY A 129 3.07 11.55 4.40
N PRO A 130 1.85 12.05 4.09
CA PRO A 130 0.75 11.28 3.52
C PRO A 130 1.07 10.74 2.13
N ILE A 131 0.56 9.53 1.81
CA ILE A 131 0.71 8.97 0.48
C ILE A 131 -0.16 9.79 -0.48
N PRO A 132 0.43 10.36 -1.56
CA PRO A 132 -0.31 11.23 -2.46
C PRO A 132 -1.52 10.54 -3.10
N ASP A 133 -2.65 11.24 -3.14
CA ASP A 133 -3.90 10.78 -3.74
C ASP A 133 -4.42 9.43 -3.19
N ALA A 134 -4.03 9.09 -1.96
CA ALA A 134 -4.49 7.91 -1.26
C ALA A 134 -5.51 8.29 -0.18
N VAL A 135 -6.58 7.49 -0.08
CA VAL A 135 -7.58 7.60 0.99
C VAL A 135 -7.95 6.21 1.50
N PHE A 136 -8.34 6.11 2.76
CA PHE A 136 -9.01 4.93 3.27
C PHE A 136 -10.43 4.86 2.73
N ASP A 137 -10.84 3.73 2.20
CA ASP A 137 -12.22 3.47 1.74
C ASP A 137 -13.05 2.70 2.76
N THR A 138 -12.43 2.23 3.83
CA THR A 138 -13.12 1.58 4.96
C THR A 138 -12.48 1.98 6.28
N SER A 139 -13.29 2.01 7.33
CA SER A 139 -12.82 2.24 8.70
C SER A 139 -12.37 0.93 9.34
N GLY A 140 -11.44 1.01 10.29
CA GLY A 140 -10.97 -0.15 11.05
C GLY A 140 -10.05 0.23 12.20
N GLY A 141 -9.77 -0.73 13.07
CA GLY A 141 -8.85 -0.63 14.18
C GLY A 141 -7.50 -1.31 13.91
N ASN A 142 -6.63 -1.28 14.91
CA ASN A 142 -5.30 -1.89 14.81
C ASN A 142 -5.37 -3.40 14.51
N GLY A 143 -4.76 -3.81 13.43
CA GLY A 143 -4.73 -5.21 12.97
C GLY A 143 -5.85 -5.57 11.99
N ASP A 144 -6.84 -4.71 11.78
CA ASP A 144 -7.90 -4.96 10.83
C ASP A 144 -7.40 -4.83 9.38
N ILE A 145 -8.02 -5.59 8.48
CA ILE A 145 -7.85 -5.40 7.04
C ILE A 145 -8.83 -4.32 6.59
N VAL A 146 -8.26 -3.26 6.05
CA VAL A 146 -8.98 -2.11 5.51
C VAL A 146 -8.65 -1.93 4.04
N GLU A 147 -9.47 -1.17 3.35
CA GLU A 147 -9.32 -0.87 1.93
C GLU A 147 -8.79 0.55 1.75
N ILE A 148 -7.83 0.71 0.85
CA ILE A 148 -7.32 2.01 0.41
C ILE A 148 -7.50 2.16 -1.10
N SER A 149 -7.79 3.39 -1.54
CA SER A 149 -7.80 3.80 -2.93
C SER A 149 -6.62 4.69 -3.25
N LEU A 150 -5.99 4.44 -4.40
CA LEU A 150 -4.96 5.26 -4.99
C LEU A 150 -5.49 5.92 -6.27
N ARG A 151 -5.63 7.25 -6.31
CA ARG A 151 -5.99 8.03 -7.51
C ARG A 151 -7.29 7.60 -8.23
N LEU A 152 -8.22 6.94 -7.53
CA LEU A 152 -9.48 6.50 -8.14
C LEU A 152 -10.56 7.57 -8.16
N ARG A 153 -10.43 8.60 -7.34
CA ARG A 153 -11.43 9.67 -7.25
C ARG A 153 -10.84 10.98 -7.73
N ALA A 154 -11.58 11.69 -8.61
CA ALA A 154 -11.27 13.05 -8.95
C ALA A 154 -11.32 13.89 -7.66
N THR A 155 -10.20 14.43 -7.23
CA THR A 155 -10.18 15.50 -6.24
C THR A 155 -10.83 16.72 -6.91
N ILE A 156 -12.03 17.07 -6.47
CA ILE A 156 -12.60 18.37 -6.80
C ILE A 156 -11.75 19.35 -5.97
N HIS A 157 -10.77 19.99 -6.62
CA HIS A 157 -10.19 21.17 -6.06
C HIS A 157 -11.29 22.25 -6.12
N PRO A 158 -11.76 22.78 -4.99
CA PRO A 158 -12.56 23.99 -5.05
C PRO A 158 -11.69 25.02 -5.77
N GLU A 159 -12.14 25.48 -6.92
CA GLU A 159 -11.51 26.61 -7.57
C GLU A 159 -11.40 27.70 -6.52
N ALA A 160 -10.17 28.17 -6.27
CA ALA A 160 -9.99 29.39 -5.50
C ALA A 160 -10.81 30.44 -6.25
N ASP A 161 -11.88 30.89 -5.61
CA ASP A 161 -12.72 31.98 -6.10
C ASP A 161 -11.79 33.12 -6.46
N ALA A 162 -11.56 33.29 -7.75
CA ALA A 162 -10.85 34.43 -8.27
C ALA A 162 -11.75 35.63 -7.98
N GLY A 163 -11.59 36.19 -6.78
CA GLY A 163 -12.27 37.39 -6.35
C GLY A 163 -12.08 38.44 -7.43
N GLY A 164 -13.10 38.63 -8.22
CA GLY A 164 -13.21 39.72 -9.15
C GLY A 164 -13.16 41.01 -8.36
N GLY A 165 -11.98 41.62 -8.36
CA GLY A 165 -11.88 43.02 -7.98
C GLY A 165 -12.61 43.84 -9.05
N GLY A 166 -13.69 44.47 -8.67
CA GLY A 166 -14.33 45.54 -9.40
C GLY A 166 -13.56 46.84 -9.27
#